data_53d60bcaf07bc8ae253ae276135229f9
#
_entry.id   53d60bcaf07bc8ae253ae276135229f9
#
_cell.length_a   1.000
_cell.length_b   1.000
_cell.length_c   1.000
_cell.angle_alpha   90.00
_cell.angle_beta   90.00
_cell.angle_gamma   90.00
#
_symmetry.space_group_name_H-M   'P 1'
#
loop_
_entity.id
_entity.type
_entity.pdbx_description
1 polymer ?
#
loop_
_entity_poly.entity_id
_entity_poly.type
_entity_poly.pdbx_seq_one_letter_code
_entity_poly.pdbx_strand_id
1 'polypeptide(L)'
;MRMGTAELFLLAVGLSMDALAVALCKGLALGKLDLGRALWVGLWFGGFQGLMPLAGWALGAGFARSIAAIDHWVAFLLLGWLGGNMLCTARADEPEDSSAALDLRAMLPLAVATSIDALAVGITFAFLDVAILPSAGLIALTTFVLSALGVALGS
;
A
#
# COMPACT_ATOMS: atom_id res chain seq x y z
N MET A 1 20.99 -12.01 7.78
CA MET A 1 20.01 -12.30 8.87
C MET A 1 18.73 -12.76 8.23
N ARG A 2 18.28 -13.99 8.46
CA ARG A 2 17.00 -14.44 7.89
C ARG A 2 15.89 -13.91 8.80
N MET A 3 15.02 -13.04 8.26
CA MET A 3 13.81 -12.66 8.97
C MET A 3 12.96 -13.90 9.27
N GLY A 4 12.51 -14.01 10.50
CA GLY A 4 11.60 -15.08 10.90
C GLY A 4 10.21 -14.89 10.25
N THR A 5 9.48 -15.99 10.06
CA THR A 5 8.13 -15.94 9.45
C THR A 5 7.18 -15.06 10.26
N ALA A 6 7.33 -15.04 11.59
CA ALA A 6 6.53 -14.19 12.48
C ALA A 6 6.85 -12.71 12.29
N GLU A 7 8.11 -12.34 12.14
CA GLU A 7 8.55 -10.96 11.89
C GLU A 7 8.03 -10.46 10.55
N LEU A 8 8.11 -11.30 9.52
CA LEU A 8 7.60 -10.99 8.19
C LEU A 8 6.07 -10.83 8.20
N PHE A 9 5.35 -11.66 8.95
CA PHE A 9 3.90 -11.55 9.08
C PHE A 9 3.50 -10.26 9.80
N LEU A 10 4.17 -9.92 10.90
CA LEU A 10 3.92 -8.66 11.63
C LEU A 10 4.21 -7.44 10.74
N LEU A 11 5.29 -7.49 9.95
CA LEU A 11 5.61 -6.46 8.97
C LEU A 11 4.50 -6.35 7.91
N ALA A 12 4.03 -7.48 7.38
CA ALA A 12 2.97 -7.51 6.37
C ALA A 12 1.66 -6.91 6.91
N VAL A 13 1.29 -7.22 8.16
CA VAL A 13 0.13 -6.61 8.82
C VAL A 13 0.32 -5.10 9.00
N GLY A 14 1.49 -4.67 9.47
CA GLY A 14 1.82 -3.25 9.64
C GLY A 14 1.70 -2.46 8.33
N LEU A 15 2.29 -2.98 7.25
CA LEU A 15 2.22 -2.39 5.91
C LEU A 15 0.80 -2.35 5.34
N SER A 16 -0.07 -3.26 5.79
CA SER A 16 -1.45 -3.35 5.29
C SER A 16 -2.41 -2.40 6.01
N MET A 17 -1.98 -1.74 7.09
CA MET A 17 -2.86 -0.86 7.89
C MET A 17 -3.36 0.34 7.12
N ASP A 18 -2.53 0.93 6.27
CA ASP A 18 -2.91 2.07 5.42
C ASP A 18 -3.99 1.67 4.42
N ALA A 19 -3.79 0.53 3.77
CA ALA A 19 -4.78 -0.03 2.84
C ALA A 19 -6.08 -0.40 3.55
N LEU A 20 -6.01 -0.95 4.77
CA LEU A 20 -7.19 -1.24 5.60
C LEU A 20 -7.97 0.04 5.93
N ALA A 21 -7.28 1.11 6.35
CA ALA A 21 -7.92 2.38 6.68
C ALA A 21 -8.66 2.98 5.47
N VAL A 22 -8.01 3.01 4.31
CA VAL A 22 -8.62 3.49 3.06
C VAL A 22 -9.77 2.58 2.62
N ALA A 23 -9.63 1.27 2.77
CA ALA A 23 -10.67 0.30 2.44
C ALA A 23 -11.90 0.45 3.33
N LEU A 24 -11.73 0.73 4.63
CA LEU A 24 -12.82 1.08 5.55
C LEU A 24 -13.57 2.32 5.08
N CYS A 25 -12.86 3.38 4.70
CA CYS A 25 -13.47 4.60 4.18
C CYS A 25 -14.25 4.34 2.88
N LYS A 26 -13.70 3.50 1.99
CA LYS A 26 -14.41 3.07 0.76
C LYS A 26 -15.68 2.27 1.10
N GLY A 27 -15.62 1.38 2.08
CA GLY A 27 -16.77 0.62 2.57
C GLY A 27 -17.88 1.55 3.09
N LEU A 28 -17.52 2.50 3.95
CA LEU A 28 -18.45 3.51 4.46
C LEU A 28 -19.13 4.32 3.34
N ALA A 29 -18.36 4.73 2.34
CA ALA A 29 -18.87 5.49 1.20
C ALA A 29 -19.81 4.65 0.31
N LEU A 30 -19.61 3.35 0.22
CA LEU A 30 -20.47 2.44 -0.54
C LEU A 30 -21.81 2.17 0.16
N GLY A 31 -21.85 2.20 1.50
CA GLY A 31 -23.06 2.10 2.32
C GLY A 31 -23.83 0.78 2.19
N LYS A 32 -23.33 -0.18 1.42
CA LYS A 32 -23.91 -1.52 1.24
C LYS A 32 -22.80 -2.53 1.00
N LEU A 33 -22.87 -3.66 1.68
CA LEU A 33 -21.95 -4.76 1.48
C LEU A 33 -22.14 -5.35 0.07
N ASP A 34 -21.11 -5.20 -0.75
CA ASP A 34 -20.99 -5.85 -2.05
C ASP A 34 -19.65 -6.61 -2.08
N LEU A 35 -19.74 -7.92 -2.02
CA LEU A 35 -18.57 -8.79 -1.98
C LEU A 35 -17.68 -8.61 -3.23
N GLY A 36 -18.28 -8.38 -4.41
CA GLY A 36 -17.54 -8.13 -5.64
C GLY A 36 -16.69 -6.87 -5.54
N ARG A 37 -17.24 -5.80 -4.98
CA ARG A 37 -16.52 -4.52 -4.76
C ARG A 37 -15.44 -4.66 -3.69
N ALA A 38 -15.72 -5.39 -2.61
CA ALA A 38 -14.74 -5.66 -1.56
C ALA A 38 -13.53 -6.43 -2.12
N LEU A 39 -13.76 -7.46 -2.93
CA LEU A 39 -12.70 -8.22 -3.60
C LEU A 39 -11.95 -7.36 -4.61
N TRP A 40 -12.63 -6.49 -5.34
CA TRP A 40 -11.99 -5.57 -6.29
C TRP A 40 -11.05 -4.58 -5.60
N VAL A 41 -11.47 -3.95 -4.51
CA VAL A 41 -10.63 -3.08 -3.69
C VAL A 41 -9.44 -3.84 -3.10
N GLY A 42 -9.69 -5.04 -2.56
CA GLY A 42 -8.64 -5.92 -2.06
C GLY A 42 -7.60 -6.27 -3.13
N LEU A 43 -8.05 -6.56 -4.36
CA LEU A 43 -7.16 -6.87 -5.48
C LEU A 43 -6.26 -5.68 -5.85
N TRP A 44 -6.81 -4.46 -5.86
CA TRP A 44 -6.04 -3.25 -6.12
C TRP A 44 -4.97 -3.03 -5.06
N PHE A 45 -5.36 -2.98 -3.80
CA PHE A 45 -4.41 -2.73 -2.71
C PHE A 45 -3.43 -3.88 -2.53
N GLY A 46 -3.90 -5.12 -2.54
CA GLY A 46 -3.04 -6.30 -2.44
C GLY A 46 -2.08 -6.43 -3.60
N GLY A 47 -2.54 -6.17 -4.83
CA GLY A 47 -1.72 -6.20 -6.03
C GLY A 47 -0.58 -5.18 -5.99
N PHE A 48 -0.88 -3.92 -5.69
CA PHE A 48 0.13 -2.87 -5.57
C PHE A 48 1.07 -3.10 -4.38
N GLN A 49 0.52 -3.54 -3.25
CA GLN A 49 1.30 -3.84 -2.06
C GLN A 49 2.28 -5.01 -2.26
N GLY A 50 1.98 -5.93 -3.18
CA GLY A 50 2.89 -7.00 -3.58
C GLY A 50 3.87 -6.58 -4.67
N LEU A 51 3.45 -5.75 -5.64
CA LEU A 51 4.30 -5.27 -6.73
C LEU A 51 5.36 -4.28 -6.24
N MET A 52 5.02 -3.41 -5.30
CA MET A 52 5.93 -2.38 -4.81
C MET A 52 7.18 -2.93 -4.12
N PRO A 53 7.13 -3.95 -3.26
CA PRO A 53 8.34 -4.57 -2.74
C PRO A 53 9.22 -5.20 -3.83
N LEU A 54 8.62 -5.77 -4.87
CA LEU A 54 9.36 -6.31 -6.01
C LEU A 54 10.09 -5.20 -6.77
N ALA A 55 9.41 -4.10 -7.04
CA ALA A 55 10.00 -2.92 -7.67
C ALA A 55 11.10 -2.32 -6.79
N GLY A 56 10.86 -2.17 -5.49
CA GLY A 56 11.83 -1.67 -4.53
C GLY A 56 13.08 -2.57 -4.44
N TRP A 57 12.89 -3.88 -4.43
CA TRP A 57 14.00 -4.84 -4.44
C TRP A 57 14.82 -4.75 -5.72
N ALA A 58 14.18 -4.63 -6.89
CA ALA A 58 14.87 -4.46 -8.16
C ALA A 58 15.68 -3.15 -8.21
N LEU A 59 15.11 -2.05 -7.68
CA LEU A 59 15.81 -0.78 -7.54
C LEU A 59 16.98 -0.90 -6.55
N GLY A 60 16.76 -1.51 -5.39
CA GLY A 60 17.81 -1.74 -4.38
C GLY A 60 18.96 -2.58 -4.91
N ALA A 61 18.66 -3.66 -5.62
CA ALA A 61 19.66 -4.54 -6.22
C ALA A 61 20.47 -3.85 -7.35
N GLY A 62 19.79 -2.97 -8.15
CA GLY A 62 20.43 -2.26 -9.26
C GLY A 62 21.26 -1.04 -8.85
N PHE A 63 20.88 -0.36 -7.77
CA PHE A 63 21.44 0.94 -7.37
C PHE A 63 22.00 0.97 -5.95
N ALA A 64 22.37 -0.17 -5.39
CA ALA A 64 22.79 -0.34 -3.99
C ALA A 64 23.82 0.71 -3.48
N ARG A 65 24.63 1.31 -4.35
CA ARG A 65 25.64 2.30 -3.98
C ARG A 65 25.15 3.76 -4.05
N SER A 66 24.11 4.04 -4.84
CA SER A 66 23.67 5.41 -5.11
C SER A 66 22.47 5.84 -4.28
N ILE A 67 21.65 4.89 -3.85
CA ILE A 67 20.39 5.17 -3.14
C ILE A 67 20.63 5.59 -1.69
N ALA A 68 21.65 5.06 -1.02
CA ALA A 68 21.93 5.39 0.38
C ALA A 68 22.20 6.90 0.65
N ALA A 69 22.60 7.65 -0.36
CA ALA A 69 22.83 9.10 -0.26
C ALA A 69 21.57 9.94 -0.54
N ILE A 70 20.58 9.38 -1.22
CA ILE A 70 19.40 10.12 -1.73
C ILE A 70 18.13 9.72 -1.00
N ASP A 71 18.14 8.59 -0.31
CA ASP A 71 16.97 7.94 0.33
C ASP A 71 16.18 8.88 1.26
N HIS A 72 16.87 9.62 2.11
CA HIS A 72 16.25 10.59 3.04
C HIS A 72 15.52 11.73 2.32
N TRP A 73 16.09 12.23 1.22
CA TRP A 73 15.51 13.32 0.45
C TRP A 73 14.30 12.86 -0.37
N VAL A 74 14.37 11.67 -0.95
CA VAL A 74 13.26 11.08 -1.71
C VAL A 74 12.10 10.76 -0.78
N ALA A 75 12.37 10.13 0.38
CA ALA A 75 11.36 9.87 1.39
C ALA A 75 10.71 11.18 1.88
N PHE A 76 11.50 12.21 2.19
CA PHE A 76 11.00 13.50 2.64
C PHE A 76 10.12 14.20 1.59
N LEU A 77 10.54 14.21 0.33
CA LEU A 77 9.78 14.81 -0.76
C LEU A 77 8.48 14.04 -1.03
N LEU A 78 8.52 12.70 -1.03
CA LEU A 78 7.33 11.87 -1.22
C LEU A 78 6.34 12.02 -0.07
N LEU A 79 6.81 11.96 1.18
CA LEU A 79 5.94 12.17 2.34
C LEU A 79 5.38 13.61 2.38
N GLY A 80 6.20 14.61 2.06
CA GLY A 80 5.78 16.00 2.00
C GLY A 80 4.74 16.24 0.91
N TRP A 81 4.93 15.66 -0.27
CA TRP A 81 3.96 15.71 -1.36
C TRP A 81 2.67 14.98 -1.02
N LEU A 82 2.78 13.76 -0.46
CA LEU A 82 1.62 12.96 -0.06
C LEU A 82 0.83 13.67 1.06
N GLY A 83 1.52 14.12 2.11
CA GLY A 83 0.89 14.86 3.21
C GLY A 83 0.27 16.18 2.74
N GLY A 84 0.94 16.91 1.85
CA GLY A 84 0.40 18.12 1.22
C GLY A 84 -0.85 17.85 0.39
N ASN A 85 -0.82 16.78 -0.41
CA ASN A 85 -1.96 16.37 -1.21
C ASN A 85 -3.15 15.94 -0.33
N MET A 86 -2.91 15.18 0.73
CA MET A 86 -3.95 14.79 1.69
C MET A 86 -4.57 16.01 2.39
N LEU A 87 -3.76 17.00 2.77
CA LEU A 87 -4.25 18.25 3.38
C LEU A 87 -5.06 19.08 2.38
N CYS A 88 -4.64 19.15 1.13
CA CYS A 88 -5.41 19.84 0.08
C CYS A 88 -6.74 19.14 -0.19
N THR A 89 -6.75 17.81 -0.26
CA THR A 89 -7.96 17.02 -0.48
C THR A 89 -8.91 17.09 0.71
N ALA A 90 -8.38 17.09 1.95
CA ALA A 90 -9.19 17.25 3.16
C ALA A 90 -9.85 18.64 3.29
N ARG A 91 -9.32 19.66 2.60
CA ARG A 91 -9.89 21.02 2.56
C ARG A 91 -10.82 21.26 1.38
N ALA A 92 -10.75 20.43 0.36
CA ALA A 92 -11.71 20.46 -0.73
C ALA A 92 -12.97 19.72 -0.24
N ASP A 93 -14.12 20.41 -0.25
CA ASP A 93 -15.42 19.75 -0.13
C ASP A 93 -15.62 18.90 -1.41
N GLU A 94 -15.00 17.73 -1.46
CA GLU A 94 -15.24 16.79 -2.55
C GLU A 94 -16.65 16.22 -2.42
N PRO A 95 -17.42 16.16 -3.52
CA PRO A 95 -18.74 15.54 -3.51
C PRO A 95 -18.64 14.09 -3.02
N GLU A 96 -19.60 13.65 -2.21
CA GLU A 96 -19.68 12.28 -1.65
C GLU A 96 -19.56 11.18 -2.73
N ASP A 97 -19.90 11.49 -3.97
CA ASP A 97 -19.80 10.57 -5.11
C ASP A 97 -18.35 10.16 -5.45
N SER A 98 -17.35 11.01 -5.21
CA SER A 98 -15.96 10.68 -5.54
C SER A 98 -15.34 9.71 -4.54
N SER A 99 -15.79 9.68 -3.29
CA SER A 99 -15.30 8.75 -2.27
C SER A 99 -15.74 7.30 -2.52
N ALA A 100 -16.90 7.11 -3.12
CA ALA A 100 -17.44 5.80 -3.52
C ALA A 100 -16.89 5.30 -4.87
N ALA A 101 -16.17 6.13 -5.63
CA ALA A 101 -15.65 5.76 -6.94
C ALA A 101 -14.63 4.60 -6.84
N LEU A 102 -14.84 3.56 -7.61
CA LEU A 102 -13.97 2.38 -7.71
C LEU A 102 -13.36 2.23 -9.11
N ASP A 103 -13.38 3.30 -9.90
CA ASP A 103 -12.78 3.33 -11.22
C ASP A 103 -11.24 3.42 -11.15
N LEU A 104 -10.57 3.19 -12.26
CA LEU A 104 -9.11 3.19 -12.37
C LEU A 104 -8.51 4.53 -11.89
N ARG A 105 -9.17 5.65 -12.21
CA ARG A 105 -8.66 6.99 -11.87
C ARG A 105 -8.69 7.29 -10.37
N ALA A 106 -9.68 6.73 -9.66
CA ALA A 106 -9.79 6.88 -8.22
C ALA A 106 -8.91 5.88 -7.45
N MET A 107 -8.84 4.61 -7.92
CA MET A 107 -8.14 3.55 -7.21
C MET A 107 -6.62 3.60 -7.39
N LEU A 108 -6.13 3.99 -8.57
CA LEU A 108 -4.70 4.00 -8.86
C LEU A 108 -3.88 4.91 -7.93
N PRO A 109 -4.25 6.19 -7.73
CA PRO A 109 -3.49 7.07 -6.81
C PRO A 109 -3.52 6.56 -5.37
N LEU A 110 -4.65 6.04 -4.92
CA LEU A 110 -4.78 5.48 -3.57
C LEU A 110 -3.92 4.24 -3.38
N ALA A 111 -3.94 3.31 -4.34
CA ALA A 111 -3.13 2.10 -4.29
C ALA A 111 -1.63 2.42 -4.33
N VAL A 112 -1.21 3.37 -5.14
CA VAL A 112 0.18 3.84 -5.17
C VAL A 112 0.55 4.49 -3.84
N ALA A 113 -0.28 5.41 -3.34
CA ALA A 113 0.00 6.13 -2.10
C ALA A 113 0.13 5.21 -0.89
N THR A 114 -0.73 4.20 -0.77
CA THR A 114 -0.70 3.22 0.33
C THR A 114 0.41 2.18 0.20
N SER A 115 1.10 2.11 -0.93
CA SER A 115 2.13 1.10 -1.20
C SER A 115 3.55 1.66 -1.26
N ILE A 116 3.75 2.95 -1.01
CA ILE A 116 5.08 3.60 -1.03
C ILE A 116 5.98 3.04 0.09
N ASP A 117 5.43 2.75 1.24
CA ASP A 117 6.12 2.11 2.35
C ASP A 117 6.60 0.70 1.99
N ALA A 118 5.79 -0.04 1.24
CA ALA A 118 6.16 -1.35 0.71
C ALA A 118 7.31 -1.29 -0.30
N LEU A 119 7.39 -0.21 -1.08
CA LEU A 119 8.54 0.07 -1.96
C LEU A 119 9.83 0.22 -1.15
N ALA A 120 9.80 1.01 -0.08
CA ALA A 120 10.95 1.22 0.81
C ALA A 120 11.38 -0.09 1.50
N VAL A 121 10.42 -0.91 1.94
CA VAL A 121 10.70 -2.25 2.50
C VAL A 121 11.34 -3.15 1.46
N GLY A 122 10.89 -3.12 0.20
CA GLY A 122 11.50 -3.88 -0.89
C GLY A 122 12.96 -3.51 -1.12
N ILE A 123 13.29 -2.22 -1.10
CA ILE A 123 14.69 -1.74 -1.16
C ILE A 123 15.50 -2.32 0.01
N THR A 124 14.95 -2.28 1.22
CA THR A 124 15.60 -2.84 2.43
C THR A 124 15.82 -4.35 2.30
N PHE A 125 14.87 -5.09 1.73
CA PHE A 125 15.00 -6.52 1.50
C PHE A 125 16.13 -6.88 0.53
N ALA A 126 16.43 -6.01 -0.44
CA ALA A 126 17.58 -6.19 -1.33
C ALA A 126 18.92 -6.15 -0.58
N PHE A 127 19.00 -5.36 0.50
CA PHE A 127 20.21 -5.27 1.33
C PHE A 127 20.31 -6.38 2.38
N LEU A 128 19.20 -6.95 2.81
CA LEU A 128 19.13 -7.95 3.87
C LEU A 128 19.11 -9.40 3.36
N ASP A 129 19.26 -9.63 2.05
CA ASP A 129 19.19 -10.96 1.43
C ASP A 129 17.88 -11.72 1.78
N VAL A 130 16.78 -11.00 1.91
CA VAL A 130 15.48 -11.61 2.17
C VAL A 130 14.90 -12.17 0.88
N ALA A 131 14.29 -13.35 0.94
CA ALA A 131 13.62 -13.94 -0.21
C ALA A 131 12.40 -13.09 -0.62
N ILE A 132 12.56 -12.31 -1.68
CA ILE A 132 11.58 -11.29 -2.09
C ILE A 132 10.23 -11.88 -2.54
N LEU A 133 10.23 -12.98 -3.28
CA LEU A 133 8.99 -13.57 -3.82
C LEU A 133 8.02 -14.04 -2.74
N PRO A 134 8.41 -14.87 -1.75
CA PRO A 134 7.51 -15.27 -0.68
C PRO A 134 7.11 -14.09 0.21
N SER A 135 8.02 -13.12 0.43
CA SER A 135 7.74 -11.93 1.23
C SER A 135 6.70 -11.03 0.57
N ALA A 136 6.89 -10.72 -0.72
CA ALA A 136 5.92 -9.94 -1.50
C ALA A 136 4.56 -10.65 -1.60
N GLY A 137 4.57 -11.97 -1.77
CA GLY A 137 3.35 -12.79 -1.79
C GLY A 137 2.59 -12.74 -0.47
N LEU A 138 3.27 -12.83 0.66
CA LEU A 138 2.67 -12.73 1.99
C LEU A 138 2.10 -11.33 2.23
N ILE A 139 2.85 -10.28 1.88
CA ILE A 139 2.40 -8.88 1.99
C ILE A 139 1.16 -8.66 1.12
N ALA A 140 1.17 -9.10 -0.14
CA ALA A 140 0.04 -8.99 -1.05
C ALA A 140 -1.21 -9.68 -0.52
N LEU A 141 -1.07 -10.91 -0.05
CA LEU A 141 -2.19 -11.70 0.50
C LEU A 141 -2.76 -11.06 1.76
N THR A 142 -1.91 -10.64 2.69
CA THR A 142 -2.33 -9.99 3.93
C THR A 142 -3.08 -8.69 3.63
N THR A 143 -2.56 -7.86 2.73
CA THR A 143 -3.20 -6.62 2.32
C THR A 143 -4.53 -6.87 1.60
N PHE A 144 -4.58 -7.86 0.72
CA PHE A 144 -5.81 -8.26 0.04
C PHE A 144 -6.91 -8.62 1.05
N VAL A 145 -6.61 -9.51 2.00
CA VAL A 145 -7.57 -9.97 3.02
C VAL A 145 -8.01 -8.81 3.90
N LEU A 146 -7.07 -8.02 4.42
CA LEU A 146 -7.39 -6.90 5.30
C LEU A 146 -8.18 -5.80 4.58
N SER A 147 -7.86 -5.50 3.33
CA SER A 147 -8.60 -4.51 2.54
C SER A 147 -10.02 -4.98 2.20
N ALA A 148 -10.17 -6.24 1.82
CA ALA A 148 -11.50 -6.81 1.58
C ALA A 148 -12.37 -6.81 2.86
N LEU A 149 -11.77 -7.16 4.01
CA LEU A 149 -12.43 -7.06 5.32
C LEU A 149 -12.73 -5.60 5.68
N GLY A 150 -11.83 -4.66 5.38
CA GLY A 150 -12.02 -3.23 5.60
C GLY A 150 -13.25 -2.71 4.89
N VAL A 151 -13.43 -3.04 3.61
CA VAL A 151 -14.64 -2.68 2.86
C VAL A 151 -15.88 -3.32 3.48
N ALA A 152 -15.80 -4.61 3.85
CA ALA A 152 -16.93 -5.32 4.42
C ALA A 152 -17.36 -4.77 5.80
N LEU A 153 -16.39 -4.34 6.61
CA LEU A 153 -16.66 -3.75 7.94
C LEU A 153 -17.11 -2.29 7.84
N GLY A 154 -16.70 -1.58 6.80
CA GLY A 154 -17.10 -0.19 6.55
C GLY A 154 -18.49 -0.07 5.94
N SER A 155 -18.94 -1.08 5.25
CA SER A 155 -20.26 -1.10 4.60
C SER A 155 -21.35 -1.63 5.53
#